data_f0f25ae1289a849e0ef6f01d8261260c
#
_entry.id   f0f25ae1289a849e0ef6f01d8261260c
#
_cell.length_a   1.000
_cell.length_b   1.000
_cell.length_c   1.000
_cell.angle_alpha   90.00
_cell.angle_beta   90.00
_cell.angle_gamma   90.00
#
_symmetry.space_group_name_H-M   'P 1'
#
loop_
_entity.id
_entity.type
_entity.pdbx_description
1 polymer ?
#
loop_
_entity_poly.entity_id
_entity_poly.type
_entity_poly.pdbx_seq_one_letter_code
_entity_poly.pdbx_strand_id
1 'polypeptide(L)'
;MKIINTSDATFQVFEVVDCATKGSTPKAFAEKNGHEQTYCIPAEPIITRKHLKSSDTCKKNSGEPFLNIDLTEEGAQRMEKVTQRLLAKHRAKTDRARVAIFIKGKLISVPILHDVIQDRFLLEGFTDQEMQSMVEALGGSRECRSIMLGP
;
A
#
# COMPACT_ATOMS: atom_id res chain seq x y z
N MET A 1 -21.11 11.45 20.50
CA MET A 1 -19.66 11.42 20.30
C MET A 1 -19.29 10.33 19.31
N LYS A 2 -18.57 10.69 18.29
CA LYS A 2 -18.17 9.73 17.28
C LYS A 2 -16.98 8.93 17.79
N ILE A 3 -17.15 7.62 17.87
CA ILE A 3 -16.07 6.73 18.25
C ILE A 3 -15.19 6.49 17.04
N ILE A 4 -13.93 6.87 17.14
CA ILE A 4 -12.97 6.61 16.07
C ILE A 4 -12.57 5.14 16.13
N ASN A 5 -12.81 4.42 15.05
CA ASN A 5 -12.38 3.03 14.96
C ASN A 5 -10.88 2.99 14.65
N THR A 6 -10.06 2.80 15.69
CA THR A 6 -8.61 2.82 15.57
C THR A 6 -8.09 1.69 14.68
N SER A 7 -8.86 0.60 14.49
CA SER A 7 -8.43 -0.49 13.62
C SER A 7 -8.35 -0.08 12.14
N ASP A 8 -9.18 0.88 11.73
CA ASP A 8 -9.14 1.36 10.35
C ASP A 8 -7.86 2.13 10.05
N ALA A 9 -7.28 2.82 11.05
CA ALA A 9 -6.04 3.56 10.89
C ALA A 9 -4.80 2.67 10.90
N THR A 10 -4.94 1.38 11.24
CA THR A 10 -3.82 0.44 11.27
C THR A 10 -3.25 0.23 9.88
N PHE A 11 -4.10 0.25 8.87
CA PHE A 11 -3.69 0.07 7.48
C PHE A 11 -4.58 0.92 6.58
N GLN A 12 -3.97 1.73 5.74
CA GLN A 12 -4.70 2.56 4.79
C GLN A 12 -3.90 2.69 3.50
N VAL A 13 -4.59 2.63 2.38
CA VAL A 13 -4.00 2.91 1.07
C VAL A 13 -4.79 4.04 0.44
N PHE A 14 -4.09 5.10 0.04
CA PHE A 14 -4.68 6.26 -0.63
C PHE A 14 -4.17 6.35 -2.06
N GLU A 15 -4.97 6.91 -2.95
CA GLU A 15 -4.41 7.34 -4.22
C GLU A 15 -3.57 8.60 -3.99
N VAL A 16 -2.51 8.76 -4.77
CA VAL A 16 -1.74 10.00 -4.77
C VAL A 16 -2.41 10.94 -5.79
N VAL A 17 -2.73 12.13 -5.35
CA VAL A 17 -3.41 13.13 -6.19
C VAL A 17 -2.51 14.35 -6.38
N ASP A 18 -2.85 15.18 -7.35
CA ASP A 18 -2.19 16.46 -7.53
C ASP A 18 -2.42 17.32 -6.29
N CYS A 19 -1.37 17.96 -5.80
CA CYS A 19 -1.46 18.79 -4.60
C CYS A 19 -2.36 20.02 -4.77
N ALA A 20 -2.67 20.39 -6.00
CA ALA A 20 -3.65 21.43 -6.28
C ALA A 20 -5.09 20.94 -6.08
N THR A 21 -5.30 19.62 -5.92
CA THR A 21 -6.62 19.05 -5.71
C THR A 21 -7.23 19.58 -4.40
N LYS A 22 -8.44 20.11 -4.49
CA LYS A 22 -9.13 20.63 -3.31
C LYS A 22 -9.37 19.52 -2.29
N GLY A 23 -9.05 19.82 -1.02
CA GLY A 23 -9.23 18.86 0.06
C GLY A 23 -8.09 17.84 0.22
N SER A 24 -7.04 17.96 -0.60
CA SER A 24 -5.89 17.06 -0.46
C SER A 24 -5.01 17.50 0.72
N THR A 25 -4.29 16.53 1.27
CA THR A 25 -3.36 16.73 2.37
C THR A 25 -1.96 16.33 1.94
N PRO A 26 -0.95 17.21 2.14
CA PRO A 26 0.43 16.84 1.82
C PRO A 26 1.02 15.92 2.87
N LYS A 27 1.81 14.95 2.41
CA LYS A 27 2.54 14.02 3.26
C LYS A 27 3.98 13.91 2.80
N ALA A 28 4.91 14.15 3.70
CA ALA A 28 6.33 14.00 3.40
C ALA A 28 6.72 12.53 3.48
N PHE A 29 7.53 12.10 2.54
CA PHE A 29 8.05 10.74 2.51
C PHE A 29 9.55 10.77 2.23
N ALA A 30 10.34 10.18 3.15
CA ALA A 30 11.79 10.09 3.00
C ALA A 30 12.11 8.72 2.39
N GLU A 31 12.69 8.74 1.18
CA GLU A 31 13.15 7.52 0.54
C GLU A 31 14.45 7.03 1.20
N LYS A 32 14.78 5.77 0.99
CA LYS A 32 15.99 5.16 1.60
C LYS A 32 17.28 5.86 1.19
N ASN A 33 17.29 6.52 0.02
CA ASN A 33 18.46 7.26 -0.46
C ASN A 33 18.58 8.65 0.20
N GLY A 34 17.70 9.00 1.14
CA GLY A 34 17.71 10.29 1.82
C GLY A 34 16.90 11.37 1.12
N HIS A 35 16.40 11.13 -0.08
CA HIS A 35 15.54 12.08 -0.76
C HIS A 35 14.19 12.16 -0.09
N GLU A 36 13.73 13.38 0.19
CA GLU A 36 12.41 13.62 0.73
C GLU A 36 11.54 14.22 -0.36
N GLN A 37 10.35 13.68 -0.53
CA GLN A 37 9.35 14.21 -1.45
C GLN A 37 8.03 14.37 -0.73
N THR A 38 7.20 15.29 -1.22
CA THR A 38 5.86 15.50 -0.70
C THR A 38 4.85 14.94 -1.68
N TYR A 39 3.96 14.09 -1.17
CA TYR A 39 2.86 13.54 -1.94
C TYR A 39 1.55 13.98 -1.30
N CYS A 40 0.55 14.27 -2.11
CA CYS A 40 -0.76 14.68 -1.61
C CYS A 40 -1.76 13.55 -1.75
N ILE A 41 -2.61 13.40 -0.74
CA ILE A 41 -3.61 12.36 -0.68
C ILE A 41 -4.99 12.98 -0.46
N PRO A 42 -6.07 12.34 -0.97
CA PRO A 42 -7.43 12.81 -0.70
C PRO A 42 -7.86 12.47 0.72
N ALA A 43 -9.03 12.95 1.11
CA ALA A 43 -9.55 12.72 2.46
C ALA A 43 -9.87 11.26 2.74
N GLU A 44 -10.31 10.52 1.71
CA GLU A 44 -10.78 9.15 1.87
C GLU A 44 -9.77 8.14 1.31
N PRO A 45 -9.43 7.09 2.06
CA PRO A 45 -8.59 6.02 1.53
C PRO A 45 -9.34 5.16 0.53
N ILE A 46 -8.58 4.46 -0.32
CA ILE A 46 -9.15 3.46 -1.23
C ILE A 46 -9.61 2.27 -0.41
N ILE A 47 -8.72 1.79 0.45
CA ILE A 47 -8.96 0.64 1.34
C ILE A 47 -8.39 0.91 2.72
N THR A 48 -8.92 0.19 3.71
CA THR A 48 -8.47 0.23 5.10
C THR A 48 -8.24 -1.19 5.62
N ARG A 49 -7.94 -1.32 6.91
CA ARG A 49 -7.68 -2.61 7.56
C ARG A 49 -8.81 -3.63 7.32
N LYS A 50 -10.06 -3.19 7.26
CA LYS A 50 -11.19 -4.09 7.05
C LYS A 50 -11.19 -4.78 5.69
N HIS A 51 -10.43 -4.25 4.73
CA HIS A 51 -10.32 -4.82 3.39
C HIS A 51 -9.18 -5.82 3.27
N LEU A 52 -8.43 -6.06 4.35
CA LEU A 52 -7.38 -7.07 4.37
C LEU A 52 -7.96 -8.42 4.68
N LYS A 53 -7.67 -9.40 3.83
CA LYS A 53 -8.00 -10.80 4.07
C LYS A 53 -6.89 -11.45 4.86
N SER A 54 -5.64 -11.21 4.47
CA SER A 54 -4.46 -11.73 5.16
C SER A 54 -3.22 -10.96 4.76
N SER A 55 -2.19 -11.05 5.59
CA SER A 55 -0.85 -10.56 5.25
C SER A 55 0.17 -11.56 5.76
N ASP A 56 1.22 -11.80 4.98
CA ASP A 56 2.27 -12.72 5.35
C ASP A 56 3.59 -12.32 4.72
N THR A 57 4.69 -12.70 5.39
CA THR A 57 6.02 -12.49 4.85
C THR A 57 6.47 -13.71 4.09
N CYS A 58 6.97 -13.48 2.89
CA CYS A 58 7.47 -14.53 2.00
C CYS A 58 8.86 -14.16 1.53
N LYS A 59 9.54 -15.12 0.93
CA LYS A 59 10.85 -14.88 0.31
C LYS A 59 10.81 -15.32 -1.14
N LYS A 60 11.47 -14.54 -1.99
CA LYS A 60 11.70 -14.92 -3.37
C LYS A 60 12.75 -16.01 -3.43
N ASN A 61 12.90 -16.66 -4.57
CA ASN A 61 13.95 -17.65 -4.77
C ASN A 61 15.34 -17.09 -4.53
N SER A 62 15.51 -15.77 -4.75
CA SER A 62 16.76 -15.05 -4.45
C SER A 62 17.03 -14.87 -2.97
N GLY A 63 16.05 -15.18 -2.10
CA GLY A 63 16.15 -14.94 -0.66
C GLY A 63 15.66 -13.58 -0.21
N GLU A 64 15.32 -12.71 -1.15
CA GLU A 64 14.83 -11.37 -0.83
C GLU A 64 13.42 -11.45 -0.24
N PRO A 65 13.17 -10.78 0.92
CA PRO A 65 11.86 -10.83 1.54
C PRO A 65 10.84 -9.94 0.81
N PHE A 66 9.59 -10.32 0.87
CA PHE A 66 8.49 -9.47 0.44
C PHE A 66 7.30 -9.69 1.37
N LEU A 67 6.48 -8.65 1.49
CA LEU A 67 5.23 -8.71 2.24
C LEU A 67 4.10 -8.90 1.24
N ASN A 68 3.36 -9.99 1.41
CA ASN A 68 2.18 -10.26 0.60
C ASN A 68 0.94 -9.77 1.32
N ILE A 69 0.12 -9.00 0.64
CA ILE A 69 -1.13 -8.49 1.17
C ILE A 69 -2.27 -8.99 0.30
N ASP A 70 -3.13 -9.84 0.87
CA ASP A 70 -4.31 -10.34 0.21
C ASP A 70 -5.53 -9.52 0.62
N LEU A 71 -6.35 -9.17 -0.35
CA LEU A 71 -7.50 -8.30 -0.15
C LEU A 71 -8.80 -9.11 -0.11
N THR A 72 -9.79 -8.58 0.61
CA THR A 72 -11.15 -9.08 0.50
C THR A 72 -11.67 -8.78 -0.89
N GLU A 73 -12.80 -9.39 -1.26
CA GLU A 73 -13.42 -9.13 -2.56
C GLU A 73 -13.75 -7.65 -2.73
N GLU A 74 -14.29 -7.02 -1.69
CA GLU A 74 -14.58 -5.58 -1.73
C GLU A 74 -13.32 -4.75 -1.90
N GLY A 75 -12.26 -5.08 -1.16
CA GLY A 75 -10.98 -4.39 -1.27
C GLY A 75 -10.37 -4.54 -2.65
N ALA A 76 -10.44 -5.73 -3.22
CA ALA A 76 -9.95 -6.01 -4.55
C ALA A 76 -10.68 -5.16 -5.60
N GLN A 77 -12.01 -5.07 -5.50
CA GLN A 77 -12.80 -4.27 -6.43
C GLN A 77 -12.45 -2.79 -6.34
N ARG A 78 -12.26 -2.27 -5.12
CA ARG A 78 -11.90 -0.88 -4.91
C ARG A 78 -10.52 -0.56 -5.50
N MET A 79 -9.54 -1.42 -5.24
CA MET A 79 -8.18 -1.23 -5.75
C MET A 79 -8.15 -1.34 -7.27
N GLU A 80 -8.85 -2.31 -7.84
CA GLU A 80 -8.89 -2.48 -9.29
C GLU A 80 -9.45 -1.24 -9.97
N LYS A 81 -10.58 -0.73 -9.48
CA LYS A 81 -11.23 0.44 -10.06
C LYS A 81 -10.32 1.67 -10.02
N VAL A 82 -9.72 1.94 -8.86
CA VAL A 82 -8.89 3.14 -8.70
C VAL A 82 -7.59 3.01 -9.47
N THR A 83 -6.94 1.85 -9.44
CA THR A 83 -5.66 1.68 -10.14
C THR A 83 -5.84 1.69 -11.65
N GLN A 84 -6.95 1.17 -12.19
CA GLN A 84 -7.27 1.31 -13.61
C GLN A 84 -7.39 2.78 -13.99
N ARG A 85 -8.09 3.56 -13.18
CA ARG A 85 -8.29 4.99 -13.44
C ARG A 85 -6.98 5.76 -13.39
N LEU A 86 -6.15 5.47 -12.39
CA LEU A 86 -4.85 6.15 -12.23
C LEU A 86 -3.91 5.85 -13.39
N LEU A 87 -3.84 4.58 -13.82
CA LEU A 87 -2.99 4.19 -14.93
C LEU A 87 -3.45 4.82 -16.24
N ALA A 88 -4.76 4.89 -16.46
CA ALA A 88 -5.31 5.54 -17.65
C ALA A 88 -5.03 7.05 -17.64
N LYS A 89 -5.20 7.70 -16.48
CA LYS A 89 -5.00 9.14 -16.34
C LYS A 89 -3.54 9.54 -16.57
N HIS A 90 -2.60 8.72 -16.11
CA HIS A 90 -1.18 9.03 -16.16
C HIS A 90 -0.43 8.22 -17.24
N ARG A 91 -1.12 7.86 -18.32
CA ARG A 91 -0.54 7.03 -19.38
C ARG A 91 0.75 7.61 -19.96
N ALA A 92 0.83 8.92 -20.08
CA ALA A 92 2.00 9.60 -20.64
C ALA A 92 3.12 9.85 -19.63
N LYS A 93 2.77 9.82 -18.32
CA LYS A 93 3.72 10.04 -17.22
C LYS A 93 3.43 9.01 -16.13
N THR A 94 3.87 7.79 -16.37
CA THR A 94 3.56 6.65 -15.52
C THR A 94 4.08 6.78 -14.09
N ASP A 95 5.14 7.59 -13.88
CA ASP A 95 5.69 7.85 -12.56
C ASP A 95 4.71 8.60 -11.64
N ARG A 96 3.63 9.16 -12.19
CA ARG A 96 2.59 9.85 -11.41
C ARG A 96 1.48 8.91 -10.94
N ALA A 97 1.39 7.72 -11.52
CA ALA A 97 0.41 6.73 -11.08
C ALA A 97 0.95 6.03 -9.83
N ARG A 98 0.60 6.56 -8.65
CA ARG A 98 1.11 6.07 -7.38
C ARG A 98 -0.01 5.89 -6.37
N VAL A 99 0.24 4.98 -5.43
CA VAL A 99 -0.58 4.87 -4.22
C VAL A 99 0.31 5.10 -3.01
N ALA A 100 -0.28 5.59 -1.92
CA ALA A 100 0.42 5.85 -0.68
C ALA A 100 -0.06 4.84 0.36
N ILE A 101 0.86 4.09 0.94
CA ILE A 101 0.56 3.02 1.89
C ILE A 101 0.97 3.44 3.29
N PHE A 102 -0.01 3.46 4.20
CA PHE A 102 0.19 3.82 5.60
C PHE A 102 -0.01 2.59 6.48
N ILE A 103 0.88 2.40 7.45
CA ILE A 103 0.72 1.41 8.51
C ILE A 103 0.87 2.13 9.84
N LYS A 104 -0.11 1.97 10.73
CA LYS A 104 -0.17 2.67 12.03
C LYS A 104 -0.06 4.18 11.88
N GLY A 105 -0.67 4.73 10.82
CA GLY A 105 -0.67 6.16 10.56
C GLY A 105 0.61 6.70 9.97
N LYS A 106 1.60 5.86 9.74
CA LYS A 106 2.89 6.27 9.17
C LYS A 106 2.95 5.89 7.69
N LEU A 107 3.36 6.85 6.86
CA LEU A 107 3.56 6.61 5.43
C LEU A 107 4.82 5.75 5.25
N ILE A 108 4.65 4.52 4.76
CA ILE A 108 5.76 3.57 4.63
C ILE A 108 6.20 3.36 3.19
N SER A 109 5.35 3.62 2.22
CA SER A 109 5.70 3.37 0.82
C SER A 109 4.79 4.17 -0.11
N VAL A 110 5.36 4.63 -1.22
CA VAL A 110 4.60 5.35 -2.27
C VAL A 110 5.01 4.74 -3.62
N PRO A 111 4.61 3.49 -3.87
CA PRO A 111 5.06 2.80 -5.08
C PRO A 111 4.41 3.34 -6.34
N ILE A 112 5.17 3.28 -7.43
CA ILE A 112 4.64 3.55 -8.76
C ILE A 112 3.86 2.32 -9.21
N LEU A 113 2.65 2.55 -9.74
CA LEU A 113 1.85 1.47 -10.29
C LEU A 113 2.36 1.09 -11.67
N HIS A 114 2.64 -0.20 -11.87
CA HIS A 114 3.02 -0.74 -13.16
C HIS A 114 1.88 -1.51 -13.82
N ASP A 115 0.90 -1.91 -13.01
CA ASP A 115 -0.26 -2.66 -13.47
C ASP A 115 -1.42 -2.45 -12.50
N VAL A 116 -2.60 -2.87 -12.93
CA VAL A 116 -3.80 -2.82 -12.10
C VAL A 116 -3.64 -3.77 -10.91
N ILE A 117 -4.00 -3.30 -9.72
CA ILE A 117 -3.99 -4.13 -8.52
C ILE A 117 -5.37 -4.77 -8.39
N GLN A 118 -5.40 -6.08 -8.29
CA GLN A 118 -6.65 -6.84 -8.16
C GLN A 118 -6.81 -7.40 -6.75
N ASP A 119 -6.50 -8.68 -6.56
CA ASP A 119 -6.77 -9.38 -5.30
C ASP A 119 -5.63 -9.34 -4.30
N ARG A 120 -4.43 -8.97 -4.74
CA ARG A 120 -3.26 -8.91 -3.88
C ARG A 120 -2.22 -7.93 -4.42
N PHE A 121 -1.33 -7.51 -3.53
CA PHE A 121 -0.14 -6.78 -3.94
C PHE A 121 1.02 -7.11 -3.00
N LEU A 122 2.23 -6.82 -3.48
CA LEU A 122 3.45 -7.14 -2.77
C LEU A 122 4.18 -5.85 -2.41
N LEU A 123 4.76 -5.84 -1.20
CA LEU A 123 5.65 -4.75 -0.76
C LEU A 123 7.06 -5.31 -0.64
N GLU A 124 8.00 -4.65 -1.31
CA GLU A 124 9.40 -5.05 -1.33
C GLU A 124 10.29 -3.90 -0.88
N GLY A 125 11.56 -4.18 -0.68
CA GLY A 125 12.54 -3.16 -0.32
C GLY A 125 12.66 -2.91 1.17
N PHE A 126 12.14 -3.80 2.00
CA PHE A 126 12.23 -3.70 3.45
C PHE A 126 13.07 -4.84 4.00
N THR A 127 13.69 -4.62 5.16
CA THR A 127 14.44 -5.68 5.84
C THR A 127 13.48 -6.71 6.42
N ASP A 128 14.01 -7.89 6.80
CA ASP A 128 13.21 -8.92 7.47
C ASP A 128 12.57 -8.37 8.74
N GLN A 129 13.31 -7.57 9.50
CA GLN A 129 12.82 -6.98 10.74
C GLN A 129 11.68 -5.99 10.47
N GLU A 130 11.82 -5.16 9.46
CA GLU A 130 10.77 -4.23 9.06
C GLU A 130 9.52 -4.98 8.61
N MET A 131 9.69 -6.04 7.83
CA MET A 131 8.58 -6.88 7.37
C MET A 131 7.83 -7.51 8.54
N GLN A 132 8.57 -8.03 9.54
CA GLN A 132 7.97 -8.60 10.74
C GLN A 132 7.14 -7.59 11.50
N SER A 133 7.68 -6.38 11.68
CA SER A 133 6.96 -5.30 12.36
C SER A 133 5.66 -4.96 11.65
N MET A 134 5.70 -4.91 10.32
CA MET A 134 4.51 -4.61 9.53
C MET A 134 3.46 -5.71 9.64
N VAL A 135 3.89 -6.97 9.55
CA VAL A 135 2.98 -8.12 9.66
C VAL A 135 2.34 -8.15 11.04
N GLU A 136 3.11 -7.92 12.09
CA GLU A 136 2.57 -7.88 13.45
C GLU A 136 1.52 -6.77 13.61
N ALA A 137 1.80 -5.61 13.03
CA ALA A 137 0.85 -4.49 13.06
C ALA A 137 -0.45 -4.83 12.36
N LEU A 138 -0.38 -5.63 11.29
CA LEU A 138 -1.54 -6.00 10.49
C LEU A 138 -2.24 -7.26 11.01
N GLY A 139 -1.69 -7.91 12.05
CA GLY A 139 -2.25 -9.15 12.57
C GLY A 139 -2.00 -10.36 11.68
N GLY A 140 -0.98 -10.30 10.84
CA GLY A 140 -0.68 -11.35 9.88
C GLY A 140 0.27 -12.42 10.40
N SER A 141 0.72 -13.27 9.49
CA SER A 141 1.61 -14.39 9.78
C SER A 141 3.03 -14.09 9.36
N ARG A 142 3.99 -14.56 10.17
CA ARG A 142 5.41 -14.50 9.81
C ARG A 142 5.80 -15.58 8.82
N GLU A 143 4.93 -16.58 8.65
CA GLU A 143 5.16 -17.66 7.71
C GLU A 143 4.43 -17.39 6.42
N CYS A 144 5.07 -17.70 5.31
CA CYS A 144 4.46 -17.53 4.01
C CYS A 144 3.36 -18.59 3.82
N ARG A 145 2.12 -18.13 3.70
CA ARG A 145 0.96 -18.96 3.42
C ARG A 145 0.54 -18.87 1.97
N SER A 146 1.08 -17.89 1.27
CA SER A 146 0.80 -17.68 -0.15
C SER A 146 1.69 -18.58 -0.98
N ILE A 147 1.23 -18.93 -2.18
CA ILE A 147 2.05 -19.64 -3.13
C ILE A 147 3.20 -18.74 -3.51
N MET A 148 4.45 -19.23 -3.35
CA MET A 148 5.61 -18.44 -3.73
C MET A 148 5.56 -18.16 -5.21
N LEU A 149 5.74 -16.89 -5.54
CA LEU A 149 5.88 -16.49 -6.94
C LEU A 149 7.21 -17.03 -7.45
N GLY A 150 7.22 -17.51 -8.68
CA GLY A 150 8.42 -18.00 -9.31
C GLY A 150 9.52 -16.96 -9.35
N PRO A 151 10.72 -17.34 -9.77
CA PRO A 151 11.87 -16.45 -9.79
C PRO A 151 11.65 -15.18 -10.58
#